data_46cd92ce87211648f490704a41afaddb
#
_entry.id   46cd92ce87211648f490704a41afaddb
#
_cell.length_a   1.000
_cell.length_b   1.000
_cell.length_c   1.000
_cell.angle_alpha   90.00
_cell.angle_beta   90.00
_cell.angle_gamma   90.00
#
_symmetry.space_group_name_H-M   'P 1'
#
loop_
_entity.id
_entity.type
_entity.pdbx_description
1 polymer ?
#
loop_
_entity_poly.entity_id
_entity_poly.type
_entity_poly.pdbx_seq_one_letter_code
_entity_poly.pdbx_strand_id
1 'polypeptide(L)'
;MMNEEQICISDPAEVVSVSLVEKLFPGWVVAHCLHHHNYRFLSHNGAAFFGLPADELHSKLFLDLFALIHPDDVDAYRRVIQKVDELLLGTEPTEINQYRFVMHYRLRRGGTYLSLHEERLFFANGIGQFESFALFKDVSAERLVNRVQLDWYRVDELGYRKLNSYVPTSADQGLTGREIEIIRLIKEGLSSKEIAERLCISINTVRNHRSNLFRKTQARNVVDLVKSTAFPEMALC
;
A
#
# COMPACT_ATOMS: atom_id res chain seq x y z
N MET A 1 10.32 24.27 26.94
CA MET A 1 9.24 23.34 27.33
C MET A 1 8.45 23.10 26.07
N MET A 2 8.80 22.05 25.34
CA MET A 2 8.08 21.65 24.13
C MET A 2 7.02 20.63 24.56
N ASN A 3 5.76 20.91 24.21
CA ASN A 3 4.63 20.06 24.49
C ASN A 3 4.84 18.67 23.84
N GLU A 4 4.88 17.64 24.67
CA GLU A 4 4.64 16.28 24.22
C GLU A 4 3.17 16.20 23.79
N GLU A 5 2.90 16.24 22.47
CA GLU A 5 1.59 15.90 21.96
C GLU A 5 1.33 14.42 22.22
N GLN A 6 0.60 14.15 23.29
CA GLN A 6 0.06 12.85 23.61
C GLN A 6 -0.93 12.44 22.52
N ILE A 7 -0.60 11.36 21.83
CA ILE A 7 -1.53 10.69 20.92
C ILE A 7 -2.66 10.13 21.78
N CYS A 8 -3.85 10.69 21.63
CA CYS A 8 -5.06 10.17 22.27
C CYS A 8 -5.48 8.87 21.58
N ILE A 9 -4.97 7.76 22.07
CA ILE A 9 -5.60 6.45 21.86
C ILE A 9 -6.70 6.36 22.94
N SER A 10 -7.91 6.04 22.55
CA SER A 10 -9.11 6.14 23.42
C SER A 10 -9.19 5.10 24.55
N ASP A 11 -8.19 4.24 24.72
CA ASP A 11 -8.07 3.29 25.80
C ASP A 11 -6.73 3.49 26.54
N PRO A 12 -6.75 3.75 27.87
CA PRO A 12 -5.53 3.92 28.67
C PRO A 12 -4.61 2.70 28.67
N ALA A 13 -5.10 1.52 28.29
CA ALA A 13 -4.31 0.29 28.18
C ALA A 13 -3.47 0.22 26.90
N GLU A 14 -3.76 1.04 25.89
CA GLU A 14 -3.10 1.05 24.57
C GLU A 14 -2.13 2.21 24.36
N VAL A 15 -1.83 3.02 25.37
CA VAL A 15 -0.84 4.09 25.27
C VAL A 15 0.56 3.49 25.21
N VAL A 16 0.94 2.99 24.05
CA VAL A 16 2.34 2.71 23.77
C VAL A 16 3.03 4.05 23.57
N SER A 17 3.91 4.41 24.50
CA SER A 17 4.73 5.61 24.34
C SER A 17 5.55 5.48 23.05
N VAL A 18 5.40 6.43 22.14
CA VAL A 18 6.18 6.51 20.89
C VAL A 18 7.67 6.37 21.17
N SER A 19 8.17 7.04 22.22
CA SER A 19 9.55 6.95 22.67
C SER A 19 9.97 5.52 23.04
N LEU A 20 9.04 4.70 23.54
CA LEU A 20 9.33 3.29 23.84
C LEU A 20 9.48 2.48 22.56
N VAL A 21 8.60 2.69 21.58
CA VAL A 21 8.68 1.98 20.30
C VAL A 21 9.98 2.31 19.56
N GLU A 22 10.39 3.57 19.52
CA GLU A 22 11.66 3.99 18.94
C GLU A 22 12.88 3.39 19.65
N LYS A 23 12.80 3.24 20.97
CA LYS A 23 13.86 2.58 21.76
C LYS A 23 13.92 1.08 21.53
N LEU A 24 12.76 0.44 21.35
CA LEU A 24 12.68 -1.00 21.10
C LEU A 24 13.13 -1.38 19.66
N PHE A 25 12.96 -0.46 18.70
CA PHE A 25 13.30 -0.68 17.29
C PHE A 25 14.27 0.38 16.77
N PRO A 26 15.50 0.45 17.30
CA PRO A 26 16.49 1.43 16.86
C PRO A 26 16.80 1.24 15.36
N GLY A 27 16.75 2.34 14.61
CA GLY A 27 16.97 2.34 13.15
C GLY A 27 15.77 1.91 12.32
N TRP A 28 14.63 1.64 12.95
CA TRP A 28 13.36 1.47 12.27
C TRP A 28 12.55 2.76 12.30
N VAL A 29 11.78 2.99 11.25
CA VAL A 29 10.71 3.99 11.24
C VAL A 29 9.39 3.28 11.50
N VAL A 30 8.63 3.80 12.44
CA VAL A 30 7.32 3.25 12.81
C VAL A 30 6.25 4.25 12.40
N ALA A 31 5.24 3.77 11.71
CA ALA A 31 4.08 4.55 11.33
C ALA A 31 2.79 3.87 11.79
N HIS A 32 1.83 4.65 12.26
CA HIS A 32 0.46 4.22 12.53
C HIS A 32 -0.47 4.86 11.54
N CYS A 33 -1.27 4.06 10.88
CA CYS A 33 -2.21 4.48 9.85
C CYS A 33 -3.64 4.13 10.26
N LEU A 34 -4.52 5.14 10.25
CA LEU A 34 -5.96 4.95 10.26
C LEU A 34 -6.44 4.84 8.84
N HIS A 35 -7.15 3.77 8.51
CA HIS A 35 -7.53 3.48 7.14
C HIS A 35 -6.32 3.57 6.19
N HIS A 36 -6.42 3.12 5.00
CA HIS A 36 -5.30 2.96 4.07
C HIS A 36 -4.45 4.23 3.82
N HIS A 37 -4.78 5.42 4.38
CA HIS A 37 -4.25 6.68 3.85
C HIS A 37 -3.98 7.79 4.87
N ASN A 38 -4.32 7.61 6.14
CA ASN A 38 -4.09 8.64 7.14
C ASN A 38 -3.07 8.19 8.17
N TYR A 39 -1.84 8.67 8.05
CA TYR A 39 -0.83 8.49 9.08
C TYR A 39 -1.20 9.34 10.30
N ARG A 40 -1.55 8.67 11.39
CA ARG A 40 -1.76 9.31 12.69
C ARG A 40 -0.45 9.65 13.37
N PHE A 41 0.53 8.83 13.13
CA PHE A 41 1.81 8.90 13.79
C PHE A 41 2.91 8.43 12.83
N LEU A 42 4.05 9.07 12.94
CA LEU A 42 5.31 8.64 12.37
C LEU A 42 6.42 8.93 13.38
N SER A 43 7.35 7.98 13.56
CA SER A 43 8.49 8.15 14.46
C SER A 43 9.38 9.33 14.04
N HIS A 44 10.07 9.96 15.01
CA HIS A 44 10.84 11.20 14.81
C HIS A 44 11.91 11.07 13.72
N ASN A 45 12.48 9.89 13.54
CA ASN A 45 13.48 9.62 12.51
C ASN A 45 12.88 9.48 11.09
N GLY A 46 11.54 9.50 10.94
CA GLY A 46 10.86 9.29 9.66
C GLY A 46 11.23 10.33 8.61
N ALA A 47 11.29 11.61 8.97
CA ALA A 47 11.67 12.70 8.06
C ALA A 47 13.05 12.45 7.43
N ALA A 48 14.05 12.16 8.25
CA ALA A 48 15.40 11.85 7.80
C ALA A 48 15.47 10.55 7.00
N PHE A 49 14.67 9.54 7.41
CA PHE A 49 14.63 8.24 6.75
C PHE A 49 14.08 8.35 5.33
N PHE A 50 12.96 9.04 5.14
CA PHE A 50 12.35 9.23 3.82
C PHE A 50 12.97 10.38 3.03
N GLY A 51 13.81 11.21 3.66
CA GLY A 51 14.41 12.39 3.02
C GLY A 51 13.39 13.47 2.68
N LEU A 52 12.33 13.57 3.51
CA LEU A 52 11.25 14.55 3.38
C LEU A 52 11.36 15.61 4.48
N PRO A 53 10.97 16.87 4.23
CA PRO A 53 10.84 17.87 5.28
C PRO A 53 9.83 17.43 6.34
N ALA A 54 10.12 17.70 7.62
CA ALA A 54 9.29 17.24 8.74
C ALA A 54 7.86 17.81 8.72
N ASP A 55 7.68 19.03 8.23
CA ASP A 55 6.41 19.72 8.06
C ASP A 55 5.56 19.16 6.89
N GLU A 56 6.21 18.58 5.88
CA GLU A 56 5.53 17.93 4.75
C GLU A 56 5.13 16.49 5.05
N LEU A 57 5.78 15.86 6.03
CA LEU A 57 5.68 14.44 6.29
C LEU A 57 4.27 14.00 6.67
N HIS A 58 3.56 14.78 7.50
CA HIS A 58 2.21 14.42 7.99
C HIS A 58 1.10 14.61 6.93
N SER A 59 1.28 15.55 6.00
CA SER A 59 0.24 15.87 5.02
C SER A 59 0.37 15.11 3.70
N LYS A 60 1.58 14.60 3.40
CA LYS A 60 1.90 14.07 2.07
C LYS A 60 2.30 12.60 2.05
N LEU A 61 2.55 11.97 3.20
CA LEU A 61 3.30 10.71 3.26
C LEU A 61 2.68 9.59 2.41
N PHE A 62 1.37 9.50 2.32
CA PHE A 62 0.76 8.41 1.56
C PHE A 62 0.85 8.61 0.05
N LEU A 63 0.51 9.79 -0.44
CA LEU A 63 0.63 10.10 -1.88
C LEU A 63 2.10 10.17 -2.29
N ASP A 64 2.97 10.69 -1.41
CA ASP A 64 4.38 10.87 -1.67
C ASP A 64 5.20 9.59 -1.50
N LEU A 65 4.75 8.59 -0.71
CA LEU A 65 5.44 7.31 -0.61
C LEU A 65 5.53 6.62 -1.98
N PHE A 66 4.43 6.62 -2.76
CA PHE A 66 4.47 6.07 -4.12
C PHE A 66 5.46 6.82 -5.04
N ALA A 67 5.61 8.12 -4.85
CA ALA A 67 6.59 8.92 -5.58
C ALA A 67 8.04 8.62 -5.18
N LEU A 68 8.25 8.03 -4.00
CA LEU A 68 9.56 7.59 -3.53
C LEU A 68 9.90 6.17 -3.97
N ILE A 69 8.94 5.33 -4.34
CA ILE A 69 9.19 3.98 -4.84
C ILE A 69 9.93 4.05 -6.17
N HIS A 70 10.87 3.12 -6.39
CA HIS A 70 11.58 3.01 -7.67
C HIS A 70 10.57 2.86 -8.82
N PRO A 71 10.71 3.61 -9.94
CA PRO A 71 9.73 3.58 -11.03
C PRO A 71 9.38 2.18 -11.53
N ASP A 72 10.37 1.29 -11.66
CA ASP A 72 10.14 -0.09 -12.09
C ASP A 72 9.37 -0.95 -11.06
N ASP A 73 9.35 -0.52 -9.78
CA ASP A 73 8.73 -1.25 -8.69
C ASP A 73 7.28 -0.80 -8.42
N VAL A 74 6.88 0.39 -8.88
CA VAL A 74 5.57 1.00 -8.58
C VAL A 74 4.41 0.08 -8.91
N ASP A 75 4.37 -0.47 -10.12
CA ASP A 75 3.27 -1.34 -10.56
C ASP A 75 3.27 -2.68 -9.82
N ALA A 76 4.44 -3.22 -9.53
CA ALA A 76 4.58 -4.44 -8.74
C ALA A 76 4.15 -4.19 -7.28
N TYR A 77 4.50 -3.05 -6.69
CA TYR A 77 4.08 -2.67 -5.34
C TYR A 77 2.56 -2.50 -5.24
N ARG A 78 1.91 -1.85 -6.23
CA ARG A 78 0.45 -1.77 -6.27
C ARG A 78 -0.22 -3.14 -6.23
N ARG A 79 0.31 -4.11 -7.00
CA ARG A 79 -0.20 -5.49 -6.99
C ARG A 79 -0.01 -6.18 -5.64
N VAL A 80 1.10 -5.87 -4.96
CA VAL A 80 1.33 -6.36 -3.60
C VAL A 80 0.29 -5.80 -2.64
N ILE A 81 -0.01 -4.51 -2.68
CA ILE A 81 -1.05 -3.91 -1.83
C ILE A 81 -2.42 -4.53 -2.12
N GLN A 82 -2.80 -4.70 -3.41
CA GLN A 82 -4.04 -5.39 -3.77
C GLN A 82 -4.09 -6.82 -3.20
N LYS A 83 -2.94 -7.53 -3.22
CA LYS A 83 -2.85 -8.88 -2.64
C LYS A 83 -3.03 -8.89 -1.12
N VAL A 84 -2.49 -7.89 -0.43
CA VAL A 84 -2.71 -7.70 1.00
C VAL A 84 -4.20 -7.46 1.28
N ASP A 85 -4.86 -6.58 0.51
CA ASP A 85 -6.29 -6.29 0.66
C ASP A 85 -7.14 -7.55 0.44
N GLU A 86 -6.83 -8.37 -0.59
CA GLU A 86 -7.51 -9.65 -0.81
C GLU A 86 -7.37 -10.60 0.38
N LEU A 87 -6.17 -10.68 0.98
CA LEU A 87 -5.91 -11.53 2.12
C LEU A 87 -6.64 -11.04 3.37
N LEU A 88 -6.69 -9.72 3.60
CA LEU A 88 -7.41 -9.11 4.71
C LEU A 88 -8.92 -9.36 4.60
N LEU A 89 -9.50 -9.20 3.39
CA LEU A 89 -10.92 -9.48 3.13
C LEU A 89 -11.29 -10.96 3.32
N GLY A 90 -10.33 -11.87 3.12
CA GLY A 90 -10.51 -13.31 3.34
C GLY A 90 -10.22 -13.78 4.76
N THR A 91 -9.87 -12.87 5.69
CA THR A 91 -9.50 -13.20 7.07
C THR A 91 -10.55 -12.69 8.04
N GLU A 92 -10.91 -13.50 9.04
CA GLU A 92 -11.82 -13.06 10.10
C GLU A 92 -11.21 -11.88 10.87
N PRO A 93 -12.00 -10.83 11.17
CA PRO A 93 -11.50 -9.62 11.84
C PRO A 93 -10.78 -9.89 13.17
N THR A 94 -11.19 -10.94 13.90
CA THR A 94 -10.59 -11.36 15.17
C THR A 94 -9.22 -12.02 15.04
N GLU A 95 -8.88 -12.51 13.84
CA GLU A 95 -7.60 -13.18 13.57
C GLU A 95 -6.58 -12.27 12.87
N ILE A 96 -7.00 -11.11 12.40
CA ILE A 96 -6.20 -10.23 11.53
C ILE A 96 -4.87 -9.82 12.19
N ASN A 97 -4.89 -9.60 13.51
CA ASN A 97 -3.71 -9.22 14.29
C ASN A 97 -2.65 -10.34 14.40
N GLN A 98 -3.00 -11.57 14.03
CA GLN A 98 -2.08 -12.70 13.97
C GLN A 98 -1.27 -12.71 12.67
N TYR A 99 -1.58 -11.87 11.70
CA TYR A 99 -0.87 -11.83 10.43
C TYR A 99 0.18 -10.72 10.39
N ARG A 100 1.28 -10.99 9.70
CA ARG A 100 2.34 -10.04 9.37
C ARG A 100 2.57 -10.09 7.88
N PHE A 101 2.60 -8.92 7.27
CA PHE A 101 2.85 -8.74 5.84
C PHE A 101 4.20 -8.04 5.68
N VAL A 102 5.15 -8.74 5.10
CA VAL A 102 6.52 -8.24 4.91
C VAL A 102 6.74 -7.96 3.44
N MET A 103 7.02 -6.72 3.11
CA MET A 103 7.25 -6.25 1.75
C MET A 103 8.70 -5.82 1.57
N HIS A 104 9.28 -6.19 0.43
CA HIS A 104 10.61 -5.73 0.03
C HIS A 104 10.48 -5.01 -1.32
N TYR A 105 11.04 -3.80 -1.41
CA TYR A 105 11.05 -2.99 -2.61
C TYR A 105 12.16 -1.94 -2.54
N ARG A 106 12.36 -1.18 -3.62
CA ARG A 106 13.35 -0.11 -3.68
C ARG A 106 12.69 1.24 -3.42
N LEU A 107 13.25 2.03 -2.51
CA LEU A 107 12.77 3.35 -2.15
C LEU A 107 13.87 4.40 -2.40
N ARG A 108 13.50 5.54 -3.00
CA ARG A 108 14.40 6.67 -3.23
C ARG A 108 14.60 7.47 -1.95
N ARG A 109 15.87 7.69 -1.59
CA ARG A 109 16.28 8.64 -0.54
C ARG A 109 17.39 9.53 -1.09
N GLY A 110 17.11 10.84 -1.24
CA GLY A 110 18.01 11.74 -1.91
C GLY A 110 18.26 11.33 -3.37
N GLY A 111 19.52 11.15 -3.76
CA GLY A 111 19.91 10.72 -5.11
C GLY A 111 20.09 9.22 -5.32
N THR A 112 19.77 8.38 -4.31
CA THR A 112 20.04 6.93 -4.32
C THR A 112 18.78 6.12 -4.02
N TYR A 113 18.82 4.81 -4.29
CA TYR A 113 17.75 3.89 -3.93
C TYR A 113 18.21 2.96 -2.80
N LEU A 114 17.35 2.81 -1.79
CA LEU A 114 17.51 1.88 -0.69
C LEU A 114 16.80 0.58 -1.00
N SER A 115 17.31 -0.52 -0.45
CA SER A 115 16.57 -1.77 -0.29
C SER A 115 15.71 -1.66 0.97
N LEU A 116 14.40 -1.56 0.81
CA LEU A 116 13.49 -1.38 1.92
C LEU A 116 12.88 -2.70 2.35
N HIS A 117 12.81 -2.88 3.65
CA HIS A 117 11.97 -3.85 4.34
C HIS A 117 10.83 -3.08 5.02
N GLU A 118 9.60 -3.42 4.66
CA GLU A 118 8.39 -2.90 5.29
C GLU A 118 7.62 -4.06 5.91
N GLU A 119 7.34 -4.01 7.20
CA GLU A 119 6.48 -4.97 7.89
C GLU A 119 5.19 -4.27 8.31
N ARG A 120 4.04 -4.84 7.93
CA ARG A 120 2.72 -4.33 8.29
C ARG A 120 1.94 -5.29 9.17
N LEU A 121 1.28 -4.71 10.17
CA LEU A 121 0.35 -5.35 11.07
C LEU A 121 -0.99 -4.64 10.96
N PHE A 122 -2.08 -5.40 11.01
CA PHE A 122 -3.42 -4.85 10.94
C PHE A 122 -4.21 -5.22 12.20
N PHE A 123 -5.08 -4.31 12.61
CA PHE A 123 -5.98 -4.48 13.74
C PHE A 123 -7.38 -4.05 13.35
N ALA A 124 -8.38 -4.82 13.75
CA ALA A 124 -9.76 -4.38 13.64
C ALA A 124 -10.07 -3.43 14.80
N ASN A 125 -10.53 -2.22 14.50
CA ASN A 125 -11.06 -1.34 15.54
C ASN A 125 -12.53 -1.72 15.86
N GLY A 126 -13.04 -1.23 17.00
CA GLY A 126 -14.37 -1.58 17.50
C GLY A 126 -15.55 -1.17 16.57
N ILE A 127 -15.29 -0.47 15.48
CA ILE A 127 -16.28 -0.02 14.48
C ILE A 127 -16.16 -0.72 13.13
N GLY A 128 -15.42 -1.85 13.08
CA GLY A 128 -15.30 -2.67 11.88
C GLY A 128 -14.34 -2.12 10.81
N GLN A 129 -13.49 -1.17 11.18
CA GLN A 129 -12.45 -0.63 10.31
C GLN A 129 -11.09 -1.21 10.71
N PHE A 130 -10.15 -1.22 9.78
CA PHE A 130 -8.80 -1.68 10.05
C PHE A 130 -7.85 -0.50 10.28
N GLU A 131 -7.05 -0.62 11.31
CA GLU A 131 -5.87 0.22 11.54
C GLU A 131 -4.62 -0.59 11.24
N SER A 132 -3.53 0.06 10.88
CA SER A 132 -2.27 -0.65 10.61
C SER A 132 -1.08 0.05 11.24
N PHE A 133 -0.12 -0.74 11.70
CA PHE A 133 1.23 -0.29 11.98
C PHE A 133 2.15 -0.76 10.85
N ALA A 134 2.99 0.15 10.37
CA ALA A 134 4.04 -0.14 9.42
C ALA A 134 5.40 0.15 10.04
N LEU A 135 6.32 -0.80 9.91
CA LEU A 135 7.70 -0.69 10.35
C LEU A 135 8.59 -0.71 9.11
N PHE A 136 9.40 0.33 8.93
CA PHE A 136 10.30 0.46 7.79
C PHE A 136 11.74 0.36 8.24
N LYS A 137 12.54 -0.43 7.53
CA LYS A 137 13.98 -0.59 7.77
C LYS A 137 14.75 -0.53 6.45
N ASP A 138 15.86 0.22 6.44
CA ASP A 138 16.85 0.14 5.38
C ASP A 138 17.67 -1.14 5.56
N VAL A 139 17.55 -2.05 4.60
CA VAL A 139 18.27 -3.34 4.59
C VAL A 139 19.32 -3.39 3.48
N SER A 140 19.72 -2.25 2.93
CA SER A 140 20.66 -2.17 1.81
C SER A 140 22.03 -2.80 2.14
N ALA A 141 22.46 -2.73 3.40
CA ALA A 141 23.69 -3.34 3.87
C ALA A 141 23.57 -4.87 4.07
N GLU A 142 22.36 -5.38 4.25
CA GLU A 142 22.09 -6.79 4.53
C GLU A 142 21.68 -7.54 3.26
N ARG A 143 20.91 -6.87 2.41
CA ARG A 143 20.28 -7.46 1.24
C ARG A 143 20.04 -6.43 0.14
N LEU A 144 20.42 -6.76 -1.09
CA LEU A 144 19.99 -5.99 -2.26
C LEU A 144 18.63 -6.49 -2.75
N VAL A 145 17.66 -5.58 -2.78
CA VAL A 145 16.34 -5.84 -3.34
C VAL A 145 16.35 -5.49 -4.82
N ASN A 146 16.12 -6.47 -5.67
CA ASN A 146 16.08 -6.32 -7.13
C ASN A 146 14.67 -6.51 -7.73
N ARG A 147 13.69 -6.84 -6.91
CA ARG A 147 12.29 -7.02 -7.28
C ARG A 147 11.39 -6.86 -6.07
N VAL A 148 10.15 -6.43 -6.30
CA VAL A 148 9.14 -6.38 -5.24
C VAL A 148 8.72 -7.78 -4.85
N GLN A 149 8.60 -8.01 -3.55
CA GLN A 149 8.18 -9.28 -2.96
C GLN A 149 7.32 -9.01 -1.74
N LEU A 150 6.26 -9.79 -1.59
CA LEU A 150 5.43 -9.89 -0.40
C LEU A 150 5.61 -11.28 0.20
N ASP A 151 5.91 -11.32 1.49
CA ASP A 151 5.85 -12.52 2.31
C ASP A 151 4.78 -12.30 3.39
N TRP A 152 3.97 -13.30 3.71
CA TRP A 152 3.09 -13.17 4.86
C TRP A 152 3.23 -14.35 5.80
N TYR A 153 3.05 -14.02 7.07
CA TYR A 153 3.29 -14.90 8.19
C TYR A 153 2.08 -14.93 9.10
N ARG A 154 1.89 -16.03 9.79
CA ARG A 154 1.04 -16.10 10.98
C ARG A 154 1.94 -16.07 12.21
N VAL A 155 1.55 -15.28 13.21
CA VAL A 155 2.22 -15.19 14.49
C VAL A 155 1.35 -15.94 15.50
N ASP A 156 1.91 -16.89 16.19
CA ASP A 156 1.29 -17.64 17.26
C ASP A 156 2.24 -17.73 18.45
N GLU A 157 1.90 -18.50 19.48
CA GLU A 157 2.71 -18.68 20.68
C GLU A 157 4.10 -19.27 20.40
N LEU A 158 4.28 -19.94 19.27
CA LEU A 158 5.55 -20.52 18.84
C LEU A 158 6.39 -19.55 17.99
N GLY A 159 5.87 -18.37 17.63
CA GLY A 159 6.55 -17.34 16.87
C GLY A 159 6.03 -17.17 15.44
N TYR A 160 6.90 -16.75 14.54
CA TYR A 160 6.56 -16.45 13.14
C TYR A 160 6.58 -17.71 12.27
N ARG A 161 5.44 -18.07 11.70
CA ARG A 161 5.32 -19.12 10.70
C ARG A 161 5.02 -18.52 9.33
N LYS A 162 5.94 -18.62 8.40
CA LYS A 162 5.71 -18.18 7.02
C LYS A 162 4.60 -19.02 6.38
N LEU A 163 3.58 -18.35 5.86
CA LEU A 163 2.47 -18.99 5.18
C LEU A 163 2.74 -19.10 3.68
N ASN A 164 3.18 -18.00 3.05
CA ASN A 164 3.44 -17.99 1.62
C ASN A 164 4.29 -16.77 1.21
N SER A 165 4.59 -16.69 -0.07
CA SER A 165 5.25 -15.58 -0.74
C SER A 165 4.53 -15.23 -2.03
N TYR A 166 4.53 -13.95 -2.38
CA TYR A 166 4.06 -13.46 -3.67
C TYR A 166 5.10 -12.53 -4.29
N VAL A 167 5.51 -12.84 -5.49
CA VAL A 167 6.36 -12.00 -6.32
C VAL A 167 5.56 -11.64 -7.57
N PRO A 168 5.15 -10.37 -7.72
CA PRO A 168 4.41 -9.95 -8.91
C PRO A 168 5.20 -10.26 -10.19
N THR A 169 4.58 -10.97 -11.11
CA THR A 169 5.16 -11.30 -12.41
C THR A 169 4.48 -10.50 -13.52
N SER A 170 5.05 -10.50 -14.73
CA SER A 170 4.38 -9.92 -15.89
C SER A 170 3.08 -10.63 -16.25
N ALA A 171 2.91 -11.89 -15.84
CA ALA A 171 1.67 -12.65 -15.99
C ALA A 171 0.57 -12.17 -15.03
N ASP A 172 0.97 -11.65 -13.85
CA ASP A 172 0.07 -11.05 -12.86
C ASP A 172 -0.26 -9.59 -13.19
N GLN A 173 -0.23 -9.19 -14.45
CA GLN A 173 -0.51 -7.81 -14.83
C GLN A 173 -1.94 -7.43 -14.43
N GLY A 174 -2.11 -7.09 -13.16
CA GLY A 174 -3.27 -6.38 -12.67
C GLY A 174 -3.50 -5.11 -13.48
N LEU A 175 -4.66 -4.53 -13.33
CA LEU A 175 -5.02 -3.29 -14.02
C LEU A 175 -4.13 -2.15 -13.49
N THR A 176 -3.53 -1.39 -14.39
CA THR A 176 -2.82 -0.16 -14.01
C THR A 176 -3.81 0.88 -13.49
N GLY A 177 -3.36 1.85 -12.69
CA GLY A 177 -4.21 2.96 -12.21
C GLY A 177 -4.96 3.65 -13.36
N ARG A 178 -4.33 3.81 -14.53
CA ARG A 178 -4.96 4.37 -15.74
C ARG A 178 -6.02 3.45 -16.33
N GLU A 179 -5.80 2.15 -16.30
CA GLU A 179 -6.79 1.16 -16.73
C GLU A 179 -7.99 1.11 -15.79
N ILE A 180 -7.77 1.23 -14.47
CA ILE A 180 -8.84 1.32 -13.46
C ILE A 180 -9.68 2.58 -13.67
N GLU A 181 -9.05 3.73 -13.90
CA GLU A 181 -9.74 4.98 -14.22
C GLU A 181 -10.61 4.86 -15.48
N ILE A 182 -10.07 4.24 -16.53
CA ILE A 182 -10.81 3.99 -17.77
C ILE A 182 -11.97 3.02 -17.55
N ILE A 183 -11.82 1.98 -16.73
CA ILE A 183 -12.94 1.07 -16.37
C ILE A 183 -14.06 1.83 -15.68
N ARG A 184 -13.76 2.74 -14.75
CA ARG A 184 -14.78 3.57 -14.08
C ARG A 184 -15.59 4.37 -15.09
N LEU A 185 -14.90 5.06 -16.01
CA LEU A 185 -15.56 5.84 -17.04
C LEU A 185 -16.38 4.96 -18.00
N ILE A 186 -15.93 3.74 -18.28
CA ILE A 186 -16.71 2.74 -19.02
C ILE A 186 -17.97 2.33 -18.24
N LYS A 187 -17.89 2.14 -16.92
CA LYS A 187 -19.03 1.84 -16.06
C LYS A 187 -20.03 2.99 -16.00
N GLU A 188 -19.57 4.24 -16.11
CA GLU A 188 -20.40 5.43 -16.24
C GLU A 188 -21.07 5.54 -17.63
N GLY A 189 -20.77 4.63 -18.56
CA GLY A 189 -21.34 4.58 -19.91
C GLY A 189 -20.62 5.43 -20.95
N LEU A 190 -19.44 6.00 -20.62
CA LEU A 190 -18.73 6.88 -21.53
C LEU A 190 -18.12 6.11 -22.71
N SER A 191 -18.25 6.70 -23.90
CA SER A 191 -17.56 6.24 -25.12
C SER A 191 -16.06 6.53 -25.08
N SER A 192 -15.29 5.87 -25.93
CA SER A 192 -13.83 6.11 -26.01
C SER A 192 -13.48 7.57 -26.36
N LYS A 193 -14.36 8.31 -27.05
CA LYS A 193 -14.16 9.71 -27.38
C LYS A 193 -14.34 10.58 -26.14
N GLU A 194 -15.41 10.39 -25.39
CA GLU A 194 -15.69 11.12 -24.14
C GLU A 194 -14.64 10.82 -23.07
N ILE A 195 -14.16 9.58 -22.98
CA ILE A 195 -13.05 9.21 -22.10
C ILE A 195 -11.76 9.96 -22.50
N ALA A 196 -11.46 10.05 -23.80
CA ALA A 196 -10.30 10.76 -24.30
C ALA A 196 -10.35 12.25 -23.94
N GLU A 197 -11.51 12.88 -24.12
CA GLU A 197 -11.76 14.28 -23.76
C GLU A 197 -11.63 14.48 -22.25
N ARG A 198 -12.28 13.61 -21.44
CA ARG A 198 -12.25 13.72 -19.97
C ARG A 198 -10.88 13.54 -19.35
N LEU A 199 -10.05 12.69 -19.96
CA LEU A 199 -8.71 12.37 -19.49
C LEU A 199 -7.60 13.17 -20.17
N CYS A 200 -7.94 14.10 -21.05
CA CYS A 200 -7.01 14.94 -21.84
C CYS A 200 -5.93 14.09 -22.57
N ILE A 201 -6.33 12.97 -23.19
CA ILE A 201 -5.45 12.09 -23.97
C ILE A 201 -6.03 11.79 -25.35
N SER A 202 -5.22 11.21 -26.24
CA SER A 202 -5.72 10.84 -27.57
C SER A 202 -6.70 9.67 -27.51
N ILE A 203 -7.67 9.64 -28.43
CA ILE A 203 -8.61 8.52 -28.58
C ILE A 203 -7.86 7.19 -28.84
N ASN A 204 -6.71 7.24 -29.53
CA ASN A 204 -5.90 6.06 -29.78
C ASN A 204 -5.25 5.55 -28.49
N THR A 205 -4.84 6.46 -27.59
CA THR A 205 -4.34 6.09 -26.26
C THR A 205 -5.43 5.36 -25.44
N VAL A 206 -6.68 5.86 -25.48
CA VAL A 206 -7.80 5.18 -24.82
C VAL A 206 -8.06 3.80 -25.44
N ARG A 207 -8.02 3.69 -26.77
CA ARG A 207 -8.19 2.39 -27.47
C ARG A 207 -7.11 1.38 -27.06
N ASN A 208 -5.86 1.82 -26.96
CA ASN A 208 -4.75 0.97 -26.50
C ASN A 208 -4.97 0.49 -25.04
N HIS A 209 -5.37 1.38 -24.13
CA HIS A 209 -5.71 1.00 -22.77
C HIS A 209 -6.89 0.01 -22.73
N ARG A 210 -7.95 0.25 -23.50
CA ARG A 210 -9.08 -0.68 -23.61
C ARG A 210 -8.65 -2.05 -24.13
N SER A 211 -7.82 -2.12 -25.18
CA SER A 211 -7.28 -3.38 -25.69
C SER A 211 -6.49 -4.15 -24.59
N ASN A 212 -5.64 -3.44 -23.86
CA ASN A 212 -4.91 -4.02 -22.73
C ASN A 212 -5.85 -4.49 -21.60
N LEU A 213 -6.91 -3.74 -21.29
CA LEU A 213 -7.94 -4.12 -20.34
C LEU A 213 -8.60 -5.45 -20.72
N PHE A 214 -9.12 -5.57 -21.94
CA PHE A 214 -9.74 -6.81 -22.39
C PHE A 214 -8.77 -7.99 -22.33
N ARG A 215 -7.53 -7.79 -22.73
CA ARG A 215 -6.47 -8.81 -22.65
C ARG A 215 -6.18 -9.23 -21.22
N LYS A 216 -6.05 -8.27 -20.28
CA LYS A 216 -5.71 -8.52 -18.88
C LYS A 216 -6.85 -9.16 -18.10
N THR A 217 -8.09 -8.74 -18.36
CA THR A 217 -9.30 -9.26 -17.68
C THR A 217 -9.87 -10.49 -18.35
N GLN A 218 -9.37 -10.85 -19.56
CA GLN A 218 -9.93 -11.89 -20.42
C GLN A 218 -11.43 -11.69 -20.73
N ALA A 219 -11.94 -10.48 -20.56
CA ALA A 219 -13.32 -10.12 -20.84
C ALA A 219 -13.58 -10.15 -22.36
N ARG A 220 -14.70 -10.74 -22.77
CA ARG A 220 -15.07 -10.85 -24.20
C ARG A 220 -15.78 -9.59 -24.74
N ASN A 221 -16.39 -8.82 -23.84
CA ASN A 221 -17.13 -7.61 -24.17
C ASN A 221 -17.19 -6.66 -22.96
N VAL A 222 -17.76 -5.47 -23.15
CA VAL A 222 -17.87 -4.45 -22.09
C VAL A 222 -18.68 -4.95 -20.88
N VAL A 223 -19.72 -5.75 -21.13
CA VAL A 223 -20.58 -6.29 -20.07
C VAL A 223 -19.78 -7.27 -19.18
N ASP A 224 -19.01 -8.15 -19.83
CA ASP A 224 -18.11 -9.06 -19.11
C ASP A 224 -17.04 -8.28 -18.33
N LEU A 225 -16.47 -7.22 -18.95
CA LEU A 225 -15.50 -6.36 -18.30
C LEU A 225 -16.07 -5.72 -17.03
N VAL A 226 -17.26 -5.17 -17.12
CA VAL A 226 -17.95 -4.53 -15.97
C VAL A 226 -18.24 -5.54 -14.87
N LYS A 227 -18.67 -6.77 -15.23
CA LYS A 227 -18.95 -7.84 -14.26
C LYS A 227 -17.67 -8.39 -13.61
N SER A 228 -16.63 -8.64 -14.39
CA SER A 228 -15.34 -9.18 -13.90
C SER A 228 -14.56 -8.17 -13.07
N THR A 229 -14.87 -6.88 -13.19
CA THR A 229 -14.26 -5.79 -12.44
C THR A 229 -15.24 -5.16 -11.44
N ALA A 230 -16.20 -5.93 -10.94
CA ALA A 230 -17.01 -5.55 -9.78
C ALA A 230 -16.12 -5.50 -8.55
N PHE A 231 -15.25 -4.46 -8.46
CA PHE A 231 -14.61 -4.10 -7.21
C PHE A 231 -15.71 -3.62 -6.26
N PRO A 232 -15.73 -4.07 -4.99
CA PRO A 232 -16.52 -3.38 -4.00
C PRO A 232 -16.09 -1.90 -4.01
N GLU A 233 -17.05 -0.99 -3.95
CA GLU A 233 -16.87 0.48 -3.98
C GLU A 233 -16.08 1.04 -2.79
N MET A 234 -15.09 0.35 -2.27
CA MET A 234 -14.39 0.69 -1.03
C MET A 234 -12.92 1.07 -1.21
N ALA A 235 -12.52 1.66 -2.31
CA ALA A 235 -11.11 2.01 -2.45
C ALA A 235 -10.80 3.44 -2.92
N LEU A 236 -11.72 4.40 -2.81
CA LEU A 236 -11.38 5.82 -3.05
C LEU A 236 -12.40 6.75 -2.35
N CYS A 237 -12.20 7.01 -1.09
CA CYS A 237 -12.50 8.30 -0.46
C CYS A 237 -11.28 8.79 0.27
#